data_f50d7cd3a156132a2bac6f0a737fb9b9
#
_entry.id   f50d7cd3a156132a2bac6f0a737fb9b9
#
_cell.length_a   1.000
_cell.length_b   1.000
_cell.length_c   1.000
_cell.angle_alpha   90.00
_cell.angle_beta   90.00
_cell.angle_gamma   90.00
#
_symmetry.space_group_name_H-M   'P 1'
#
loop_
_entity.id
_entity.type
_entity.pdbx_description
1 polymer ?
#
loop_
_entity_poly.entity_id
_entity_poly.type
_entity_poly.pdbx_seq_one_letter_code
_entity_poly.pdbx_strand_id
1 'polypeptide(L)'
;MERENFKSRLGFILVSAGCAIGIGNVWRFPYVAGQNGGGLFVLLYLIFLVLMGVPVLTMELAVGRASRKSAVLGYKKLEKPKSKWHIHGWFCMLGCYLLMMYYTTVSGWMTSYFYKFATGSFESGMTSEQVGGVFNELQSNPLEMVIWMAIITVLGFLVCSRGIQKGIEKVSKVMMIALLILILVLAGNSLFLSGAGEGLSFYLIPDLDKVNEIGLGNVISSAMNQAFFTLSLGIAAMEIFGSYMSKDHALPSESIKICALDTFVAIMAGVIIFPACFSYGVQPDQGPALIFVTLPNVFVNMAGGRIWGTLFFLFMTFACFSTIIAVFENIISFWIDMFGISRKKSVLINTIIILIASLPCVFGFNIWSGFQIFGQNVLGMEDFLVSNILLPVGSLVYLLFCVTKFGWGFDNYLDECNTGKGIKFSKALKPYFKYVLPVLVLILIVQGFIK
;
A
#
# COMPACT_ATOMS: atom_id res chain seq x y z
N MET A 1 -14.65 -25.57 6.31
CA MET A 1 -13.57 -25.38 7.31
C MET A 1 -13.89 -24.17 8.16
N GLU A 2 -13.73 -24.26 9.46
CA GLU A 2 -13.79 -23.10 10.33
C GLU A 2 -12.66 -22.12 10.00
N ARG A 3 -12.98 -20.81 9.94
CA ARG A 3 -12.02 -19.76 9.63
C ARG A 3 -11.09 -19.54 10.82
N GLU A 4 -9.78 -19.53 10.61
CA GLU A 4 -8.82 -19.14 11.65
C GLU A 4 -9.13 -17.74 12.17
N ASN A 5 -8.73 -17.43 13.40
CA ASN A 5 -8.82 -16.09 13.98
C ASN A 5 -7.40 -15.59 14.31
N PHE A 6 -7.22 -14.28 14.30
CA PHE A 6 -6.02 -13.67 14.88
C PHE A 6 -5.92 -14.05 16.37
N LYS A 7 -4.69 -14.34 16.82
CA LYS A 7 -4.43 -14.68 18.21
C LYS A 7 -4.58 -13.46 19.13
N SER A 8 -4.26 -12.26 18.60
CA SER A 8 -4.26 -11.03 19.38
C SER A 8 -4.79 -9.85 18.57
N ARG A 9 -5.42 -8.89 19.27
CA ARG A 9 -5.85 -7.61 18.70
C ARG A 9 -4.68 -6.84 18.08
N LEU A 10 -3.55 -6.79 18.78
CA LEU A 10 -2.34 -6.14 18.27
C LEU A 10 -1.85 -6.81 16.98
N GLY A 11 -1.92 -8.15 16.91
CA GLY A 11 -1.61 -8.90 15.69
C GLY A 11 -2.48 -8.48 14.52
N PHE A 12 -3.80 -8.39 14.71
CA PHE A 12 -4.73 -7.90 13.69
C PHE A 12 -4.37 -6.48 13.22
N ILE A 13 -4.16 -5.54 14.16
CA ILE A 13 -3.86 -4.14 13.83
C ILE A 13 -2.54 -4.06 13.04
N LEU A 14 -1.48 -4.73 13.50
CA LEU A 14 -0.17 -4.67 12.84
C LEU A 14 -0.16 -5.37 11.47
N VAL A 15 -0.89 -6.47 11.29
CA VAL A 15 -1.01 -7.14 9.99
C VAL A 15 -1.80 -6.25 9.02
N SER A 16 -2.92 -5.68 9.47
CA SER A 16 -3.75 -4.80 8.63
C SER A 16 -3.04 -3.49 8.30
N ALA A 17 -2.36 -2.88 9.28
CA ALA A 17 -1.53 -1.71 9.03
C ALA A 17 -0.36 -2.04 8.08
N GLY A 18 0.28 -3.21 8.23
CA GLY A 18 1.33 -3.66 7.32
C GLY A 18 0.83 -3.95 5.89
N CYS A 19 -0.45 -4.22 5.70
CA CYS A 19 -1.05 -4.28 4.37
C CYS A 19 -1.16 -2.89 3.73
N ALA A 20 -1.54 -1.88 4.52
CA ALA A 20 -1.63 -0.49 4.07
C ALA A 20 -0.24 0.14 3.89
N ILE A 21 0.65 -0.03 4.86
CA ILE A 21 2.00 0.52 4.84
C ILE A 21 2.84 -0.19 3.77
N GLY A 22 3.15 0.52 2.71
CA GLY A 22 3.91 -0.01 1.58
C GLY A 22 4.71 1.08 0.87
N ILE A 23 5.00 0.85 -0.40
CA ILE A 23 5.69 1.80 -1.28
C ILE A 23 4.95 3.14 -1.34
N GLY A 24 3.62 3.12 -1.26
CA GLY A 24 2.77 4.29 -1.28
C GLY A 24 3.08 5.32 -0.19
N ASN A 25 3.41 4.85 1.02
CA ASN A 25 3.72 5.71 2.16
C ASN A 25 5.13 6.30 2.09
N VAL A 26 6.09 5.47 1.68
CA VAL A 26 7.50 5.86 1.79
C VAL A 26 8.03 6.53 0.54
N TRP A 27 7.44 6.24 -0.60
CA TRP A 27 7.85 6.79 -1.87
C TRP A 27 6.83 7.81 -2.42
N ARG A 28 5.59 7.34 -2.69
CA ARG A 28 4.61 8.17 -3.37
C ARG A 28 4.18 9.36 -2.53
N PHE A 29 3.96 9.18 -1.24
CA PHE A 29 3.48 10.23 -0.36
C PHE A 29 4.46 11.43 -0.26
N PRO A 30 5.76 11.23 0.06
CA PRO A 30 6.70 12.35 0.05
C PRO A 30 6.83 13.00 -1.33
N TYR A 31 6.93 12.21 -2.39
CA TYR A 31 6.99 12.72 -3.75
C TYR A 31 5.79 13.64 -4.08
N VAL A 32 4.57 13.18 -3.86
CA VAL A 32 3.36 13.95 -4.13
C VAL A 32 3.27 15.17 -3.21
N ALA A 33 3.68 15.07 -1.92
CA ALA A 33 3.74 16.20 -1.01
C ALA A 33 4.69 17.28 -1.52
N GLY A 34 5.88 16.89 -1.97
CA GLY A 34 6.86 17.80 -2.56
C GLY A 34 6.36 18.53 -3.80
N GLN A 35 5.57 17.85 -4.63
CA GLN A 35 4.99 18.45 -5.84
C GLN A 35 3.77 19.34 -5.59
N ASN A 36 3.06 19.21 -4.47
CA ASN A 36 1.74 19.82 -4.25
C ASN A 36 1.74 20.82 -3.08
N GLY A 37 2.83 21.55 -2.84
CA GLY A 37 2.88 22.65 -1.86
C GLY A 37 2.99 22.17 -0.40
N GLY A 38 3.61 21.02 -0.16
CA GLY A 38 4.04 20.54 1.16
C GLY A 38 2.91 20.46 2.18
N GLY A 39 2.94 21.30 3.21
CA GLY A 39 2.05 21.22 4.38
C GLY A 39 0.55 21.32 4.07
N LEU A 40 0.13 22.07 3.04
CA LEU A 40 -1.29 22.12 2.65
C LEU A 40 -1.76 20.77 2.09
N PHE A 41 -0.95 20.13 1.25
CA PHE A 41 -1.26 18.79 0.76
C PHE A 41 -1.37 17.80 1.92
N VAL A 42 -0.44 17.82 2.89
CA VAL A 42 -0.48 16.93 4.06
C VAL A 42 -1.77 17.15 4.86
N LEU A 43 -2.17 18.40 5.10
CA LEU A 43 -3.41 18.73 5.80
C LEU A 43 -4.64 18.18 5.06
N LEU A 44 -4.74 18.44 3.76
CA LEU A 44 -5.84 17.95 2.93
C LEU A 44 -5.88 16.41 2.88
N TYR A 45 -4.72 15.77 2.77
CA TYR A 45 -4.60 14.31 2.84
C TYR A 45 -5.19 13.77 4.14
N LEU A 46 -4.84 14.34 5.30
CA LEU A 46 -5.38 13.93 6.59
C LEU A 46 -6.90 14.08 6.67
N ILE A 47 -7.44 15.18 6.14
CA ILE A 47 -8.89 15.41 6.07
C ILE A 47 -9.55 14.32 5.21
N PHE A 48 -9.05 14.05 4.01
CA PHE A 48 -9.63 13.03 3.14
C PHE A 48 -9.44 11.60 3.65
N LEU A 49 -8.35 11.33 4.35
CA LEU A 49 -8.15 10.03 5.00
C LEU A 49 -9.24 9.75 6.04
N VAL A 50 -9.61 10.75 6.85
CA VAL A 50 -10.69 10.62 7.84
C VAL A 50 -12.06 10.55 7.15
N LEU A 51 -12.30 11.41 6.16
CA LEU A 51 -13.60 11.49 5.48
C LEU A 51 -13.86 10.30 4.56
N MET A 52 -12.86 9.81 3.84
CA MET A 52 -13.03 8.76 2.82
C MET A 52 -12.36 7.44 3.23
N GLY A 53 -11.11 7.49 3.66
CA GLY A 53 -10.31 6.29 3.95
C GLY A 53 -10.89 5.48 5.10
N VAL A 54 -11.11 6.08 6.26
CA VAL A 54 -11.67 5.38 7.45
C VAL A 54 -13.04 4.75 7.16
N PRO A 55 -14.02 5.43 6.55
CA PRO A 55 -15.30 4.83 6.19
C PRO A 55 -15.17 3.62 5.26
N VAL A 56 -14.43 3.74 4.15
CA VAL A 56 -14.32 2.67 3.16
C VAL A 56 -13.54 1.47 3.72
N LEU A 57 -12.45 1.72 4.47
CA LEU A 57 -11.74 0.67 5.19
C LEU A 57 -12.67 -0.09 6.15
N THR A 58 -13.51 0.64 6.88
CA THR A 58 -14.48 0.03 7.80
C THR A 58 -15.51 -0.83 7.05
N MET A 59 -15.92 -0.43 5.83
CA MET A 59 -16.83 -1.21 4.99
C MET A 59 -16.19 -2.52 4.51
N GLU A 60 -14.97 -2.47 4.03
CA GLU A 60 -14.23 -3.67 3.61
C GLU A 60 -14.07 -4.67 4.77
N LEU A 61 -13.60 -4.19 5.92
CA LEU A 61 -13.50 -5.00 7.14
C LEU A 61 -14.86 -5.58 7.59
N ALA A 62 -15.95 -4.80 7.46
CA ALA A 62 -17.28 -5.24 7.87
C ALA A 62 -17.80 -6.38 6.98
N VAL A 63 -17.63 -6.28 5.65
CA VAL A 63 -17.99 -7.35 4.71
C VAL A 63 -17.23 -8.63 5.04
N GLY A 64 -15.94 -8.54 5.29
CA GLY A 64 -15.11 -9.67 5.70
C GLY A 64 -15.57 -10.28 7.02
N ARG A 65 -15.76 -9.46 8.07
CA ARG A 65 -16.14 -9.94 9.40
C ARG A 65 -17.54 -10.57 9.44
N ALA A 66 -18.50 -9.98 8.75
CA ALA A 66 -19.87 -10.51 8.67
C ALA A 66 -19.94 -11.81 7.88
N SER A 67 -19.21 -11.87 6.77
CA SER A 67 -19.22 -13.05 5.89
C SER A 67 -18.37 -14.20 6.42
N ARG A 68 -17.22 -13.90 7.01
CA ARG A 68 -16.15 -14.86 7.36
C ARG A 68 -15.69 -15.69 6.14
N LYS A 69 -15.65 -15.04 4.96
CA LYS A 69 -15.28 -15.63 3.68
C LYS A 69 -14.35 -14.67 2.91
N SER A 70 -13.73 -15.17 1.85
CA SER A 70 -13.05 -14.36 0.85
C SER A 70 -14.06 -13.64 -0.04
N ALA A 71 -13.62 -12.62 -0.79
CA ALA A 71 -14.47 -11.65 -1.46
C ALA A 71 -15.67 -12.24 -2.22
N VAL A 72 -15.47 -13.19 -3.14
CA VAL A 72 -16.58 -13.75 -3.95
C VAL A 72 -17.64 -14.39 -3.07
N LEU A 73 -17.25 -15.26 -2.15
CA LEU A 73 -18.18 -15.94 -1.24
C LEU A 73 -18.66 -15.00 -0.14
N GLY A 74 -17.90 -13.98 0.22
CA GLY A 74 -18.29 -12.93 1.15
C GLY A 74 -19.50 -12.15 0.64
N TYR A 75 -19.38 -11.60 -0.56
CA TYR A 75 -20.50 -10.93 -1.22
C TYR A 75 -21.69 -11.87 -1.40
N LYS A 76 -21.45 -13.09 -1.91
CA LYS A 76 -22.53 -14.07 -2.14
C LYS A 76 -23.31 -14.44 -0.89
N LYS A 77 -22.65 -14.43 0.28
CA LYS A 77 -23.30 -14.71 1.56
C LYS A 77 -24.16 -13.54 2.08
N LEU A 78 -23.75 -12.31 1.79
CA LEU A 78 -24.39 -11.10 2.32
C LEU A 78 -25.35 -10.45 1.33
N GLU A 79 -25.23 -10.73 0.04
CA GLU A 79 -26.08 -10.17 -1.00
C GLU A 79 -27.51 -10.71 -0.94
N LYS A 80 -28.45 -9.93 -1.48
CA LYS A 80 -29.86 -10.37 -1.59
C LYS A 80 -30.04 -11.45 -2.65
N PRO A 81 -31.04 -12.33 -2.50
CA PRO A 81 -31.35 -13.33 -3.51
C PRO A 81 -31.49 -12.69 -4.91
N LYS A 82 -30.92 -13.35 -5.93
CA LYS A 82 -30.91 -12.92 -7.33
C LYS A 82 -30.06 -11.67 -7.65
N SER A 83 -29.36 -11.09 -6.68
CA SER A 83 -28.37 -10.05 -6.98
C SER A 83 -27.05 -10.64 -7.48
N LYS A 84 -26.17 -9.79 -8.01
CA LYS A 84 -24.92 -10.23 -8.65
C LYS A 84 -23.71 -9.49 -8.09
N TRP A 85 -23.76 -9.02 -6.84
CA TRP A 85 -22.66 -8.31 -6.21
C TRP A 85 -21.39 -9.16 -6.08
N HIS A 86 -21.54 -10.48 -5.94
CA HIS A 86 -20.41 -11.43 -5.89
C HIS A 86 -19.48 -11.38 -7.12
N ILE A 87 -19.96 -10.83 -8.26
CA ILE A 87 -19.11 -10.63 -9.45
C ILE A 87 -17.95 -9.69 -9.10
N HIS A 88 -18.18 -8.69 -8.24
CA HIS A 88 -17.12 -7.79 -7.79
C HIS A 88 -15.95 -8.53 -7.12
N GLY A 89 -16.22 -9.62 -6.40
CA GLY A 89 -15.16 -10.43 -5.81
C GLY A 89 -14.15 -10.99 -6.82
N TRP A 90 -14.56 -11.25 -8.06
CA TRP A 90 -13.65 -11.65 -9.14
C TRP A 90 -12.78 -10.47 -9.61
N PHE A 91 -13.35 -9.24 -9.69
CA PHE A 91 -12.57 -8.04 -9.97
C PHE A 91 -11.56 -7.75 -8.85
N CYS A 92 -11.91 -7.98 -7.59
CA CYS A 92 -10.97 -7.90 -6.48
C CYS A 92 -9.79 -8.85 -6.67
N MET A 93 -10.05 -10.09 -7.07
CA MET A 93 -8.98 -11.07 -7.32
C MET A 93 -8.10 -10.67 -8.51
N LEU A 94 -8.71 -10.22 -9.61
CA LEU A 94 -7.94 -9.68 -10.73
C LEU A 94 -7.02 -8.54 -10.27
N GLY A 95 -7.55 -7.62 -9.44
CA GLY A 95 -6.76 -6.53 -8.86
C GLY A 95 -5.61 -7.02 -7.99
N CYS A 96 -5.82 -8.04 -7.16
CA CYS A 96 -4.77 -8.65 -6.34
C CYS A 96 -3.65 -9.27 -7.20
N TYR A 97 -3.98 -9.98 -8.28
CA TYR A 97 -2.98 -10.55 -9.17
C TYR A 97 -2.21 -9.46 -9.91
N LEU A 98 -2.88 -8.50 -10.54
CA LEU A 98 -2.23 -7.39 -11.23
C LEU A 98 -1.33 -6.59 -10.29
N LEU A 99 -1.80 -6.29 -9.08
CA LEU A 99 -0.98 -5.63 -8.06
C LEU A 99 0.29 -6.43 -7.78
N MET A 100 0.18 -7.73 -7.55
CA MET A 100 1.34 -8.56 -7.20
C MET A 100 2.30 -8.77 -8.36
N MET A 101 1.86 -8.70 -9.62
CA MET A 101 2.74 -8.80 -10.78
C MET A 101 3.81 -7.72 -10.79
N TYR A 102 3.45 -6.46 -10.59
CA TYR A 102 4.43 -5.38 -10.56
C TYR A 102 5.02 -5.14 -9.16
N TYR A 103 4.24 -5.33 -8.10
CA TYR A 103 4.67 -5.03 -6.74
C TYR A 103 5.80 -5.96 -6.26
N THR A 104 5.79 -7.24 -6.67
CA THR A 104 6.90 -8.18 -6.39
C THR A 104 8.18 -7.77 -7.11
N THR A 105 8.09 -7.24 -8.33
CA THR A 105 9.23 -6.71 -9.10
C THR A 105 9.87 -5.52 -8.38
N VAL A 106 9.07 -4.51 -8.00
CA VAL A 106 9.56 -3.32 -7.28
C VAL A 106 10.10 -3.70 -5.90
N SER A 107 9.46 -4.64 -5.20
CA SER A 107 9.96 -5.16 -3.92
C SER A 107 11.29 -5.90 -4.08
N GLY A 108 11.49 -6.56 -5.21
CA GLY A 108 12.76 -7.15 -5.61
C GLY A 108 13.87 -6.09 -5.71
N TRP A 109 13.59 -4.92 -6.32
CA TRP A 109 14.55 -3.80 -6.37
C TRP A 109 14.93 -3.28 -4.98
N MET A 110 13.96 -3.13 -4.07
CA MET A 110 14.23 -2.72 -2.68
C MET A 110 15.14 -3.72 -1.98
N THR A 111 14.90 -5.01 -2.16
CA THR A 111 15.69 -6.10 -1.56
C THR A 111 17.10 -6.16 -2.18
N SER A 112 17.22 -5.92 -3.48
CA SER A 112 18.52 -5.81 -4.17
C SER A 112 19.35 -4.65 -3.61
N TYR A 113 18.74 -3.48 -3.43
CA TYR A 113 19.41 -2.32 -2.86
C TYR A 113 19.81 -2.51 -1.41
N PHE A 114 18.95 -3.17 -0.59
CA PHE A 114 19.34 -3.60 0.75
C PHE A 114 20.63 -4.46 0.71
N TYR A 115 20.67 -5.46 -0.17
CA TYR A 115 21.82 -6.33 -0.33
C TYR A 115 23.05 -5.55 -0.81
N LYS A 116 22.91 -4.69 -1.83
CA LYS A 116 24.00 -3.90 -2.41
C LYS A 116 24.61 -2.91 -1.38
N PHE A 117 23.79 -2.25 -0.55
CA PHE A 117 24.30 -1.43 0.56
C PHE A 117 24.97 -2.27 1.64
N ALA A 118 24.35 -3.36 2.06
CA ALA A 118 24.90 -4.24 3.10
C ALA A 118 26.25 -4.86 2.72
N THR A 119 26.43 -5.21 1.45
CA THR A 119 27.69 -5.79 0.93
C THR A 119 28.73 -4.77 0.54
N GLY A 120 28.37 -3.46 0.48
CA GLY A 120 29.30 -2.39 0.15
C GLY A 120 29.46 -2.13 -1.35
N SER A 121 28.49 -2.53 -2.18
CA SER A 121 28.48 -2.17 -3.61
C SER A 121 28.28 -0.68 -3.85
N PHE A 122 27.72 0.04 -2.88
CA PHE A 122 27.68 1.50 -2.84
C PHE A 122 28.86 2.00 -2.00
N GLU A 123 29.87 2.56 -2.68
CA GLU A 123 31.07 3.09 -2.06
C GLU A 123 30.94 4.58 -1.75
N SER A 124 31.63 5.04 -0.71
CA SER A 124 31.68 6.48 -0.39
C SER A 124 32.36 7.26 -1.49
N GLY A 125 31.76 8.37 -1.90
CA GLY A 125 32.29 9.23 -2.94
C GLY A 125 31.97 8.83 -4.38
N MET A 126 31.09 7.85 -4.59
CA MET A 126 30.52 7.57 -5.93
C MET A 126 29.86 8.83 -6.50
N THR A 127 30.05 9.07 -7.81
CA THR A 127 29.37 10.17 -8.51
C THR A 127 27.88 9.85 -8.72
N SER A 128 27.07 10.88 -8.94
CA SER A 128 25.63 10.72 -9.22
C SER A 128 25.37 9.84 -10.45
N GLU A 129 26.25 9.89 -11.44
CA GLU A 129 26.17 9.04 -12.63
C GLU A 129 26.43 7.56 -12.30
N GLN A 130 27.45 7.28 -11.47
CA GLN A 130 27.74 5.92 -11.01
C GLN A 130 26.59 5.34 -10.17
N VAL A 131 26.03 6.14 -9.26
CA VAL A 131 24.88 5.72 -8.44
C VAL A 131 23.64 5.46 -9.32
N GLY A 132 23.35 6.34 -10.28
CA GLY A 132 22.27 6.14 -11.25
C GLY A 132 22.53 4.92 -12.16
N GLY A 133 23.80 4.67 -12.49
CA GLY A 133 24.24 3.49 -13.24
C GLY A 133 23.87 2.17 -12.57
N VAL A 134 23.93 2.08 -11.23
CA VAL A 134 23.55 0.87 -10.48
C VAL A 134 22.07 0.49 -10.70
N PHE A 135 21.18 1.50 -10.79
CA PHE A 135 19.76 1.24 -11.07
C PHE A 135 19.53 0.83 -12.52
N ASN A 136 20.20 1.50 -13.46
CA ASN A 136 20.11 1.13 -14.87
C ASN A 136 20.67 -0.27 -15.13
N GLU A 137 21.76 -0.65 -14.47
CA GLU A 137 22.33 -2.00 -14.56
C GLU A 137 21.37 -3.05 -14.04
N LEU A 138 20.75 -2.81 -12.86
CA LEU A 138 19.74 -3.71 -12.30
C LEU A 138 18.57 -3.88 -13.27
N GLN A 139 18.02 -2.80 -13.86
CA GLN A 139 16.88 -2.86 -14.76
C GLN A 139 17.23 -3.50 -16.10
N SER A 140 18.44 -3.33 -16.59
CA SER A 140 18.90 -3.91 -17.87
C SER A 140 19.26 -5.40 -17.76
N ASN A 141 19.43 -5.93 -16.54
CA ASN A 141 19.77 -7.33 -16.30
C ASN A 141 18.52 -8.17 -15.97
N PRO A 142 17.91 -8.86 -16.95
CA PRO A 142 16.68 -9.63 -16.72
C PRO A 142 16.85 -10.73 -15.69
N LEU A 143 18.03 -11.38 -15.65
CA LEU A 143 18.28 -12.49 -14.71
C LEU A 143 18.33 -11.98 -13.27
N GLU A 144 19.04 -10.88 -13.00
CA GLU A 144 19.12 -10.28 -11.68
C GLU A 144 17.73 -9.85 -11.20
N MET A 145 16.94 -9.19 -12.05
CA MET A 145 15.58 -8.79 -11.73
C MET A 145 14.68 -9.99 -11.39
N VAL A 146 14.73 -11.06 -12.20
CA VAL A 146 13.95 -12.30 -11.95
C VAL A 146 14.36 -12.94 -10.62
N ILE A 147 15.67 -13.01 -10.31
CA ILE A 147 16.15 -13.59 -9.05
C ILE A 147 15.59 -12.84 -7.85
N TRP A 148 15.69 -11.51 -7.81
CA TRP A 148 15.20 -10.71 -6.68
C TRP A 148 13.67 -10.76 -6.55
N MET A 149 12.94 -10.68 -7.66
CA MET A 149 11.49 -10.87 -7.69
C MET A 149 11.08 -12.25 -7.18
N ALA A 150 11.80 -13.31 -7.61
CA ALA A 150 11.50 -14.67 -7.19
C ALA A 150 11.79 -14.90 -5.71
N ILE A 151 12.89 -14.38 -5.18
CA ILE A 151 13.24 -14.46 -3.75
C ILE A 151 12.10 -13.90 -2.90
N ILE A 152 11.66 -12.67 -3.18
CA ILE A 152 10.62 -12.00 -2.38
C ILE A 152 9.28 -12.73 -2.50
N THR A 153 8.93 -13.20 -3.70
CA THR A 153 7.70 -13.94 -3.97
C THR A 153 7.67 -15.27 -3.21
N VAL A 154 8.73 -16.06 -3.30
CA VAL A 154 8.82 -17.36 -2.63
C VAL A 154 8.81 -17.18 -1.11
N LEU A 155 9.55 -16.20 -0.58
CA LEU A 155 9.56 -15.92 0.86
C LEU A 155 8.15 -15.51 1.36
N GLY A 156 7.42 -14.69 0.61
CA GLY A 156 6.05 -14.29 0.95
C GLY A 156 5.11 -15.50 1.04
N PHE A 157 5.11 -16.36 0.03
CA PHE A 157 4.31 -17.58 0.05
C PHE A 157 4.74 -18.59 1.11
N LEU A 158 6.03 -18.68 1.42
CA LEU A 158 6.53 -19.52 2.54
C LEU A 158 5.98 -19.05 3.89
N VAL A 159 5.91 -17.74 4.13
CA VAL A 159 5.28 -17.18 5.33
C VAL A 159 3.80 -17.56 5.38
N CYS A 160 3.06 -17.32 4.28
CA CYS A 160 1.63 -17.61 4.20
C CYS A 160 1.32 -19.11 4.32
N SER A 161 2.25 -20.00 3.91
CA SER A 161 2.08 -21.45 4.01
C SER A 161 1.88 -21.95 5.44
N ARG A 162 2.40 -21.19 6.44
CA ARG A 162 2.33 -21.51 7.87
C ARG A 162 1.02 -21.10 8.53
N GLY A 163 0.06 -20.52 7.76
CA GLY A 163 -1.24 -20.08 8.27
C GLY A 163 -1.21 -18.70 8.94
N ILE A 164 -2.35 -18.29 9.47
CA ILE A 164 -2.53 -16.94 10.02
C ILE A 164 -1.67 -16.74 11.27
N GLN A 165 -1.86 -17.56 12.29
CA GLN A 165 -1.25 -17.32 13.61
C GLN A 165 0.26 -17.58 13.65
N LYS A 166 0.71 -18.68 13.05
CA LYS A 166 2.13 -19.11 13.10
C LYS A 166 2.99 -18.48 12.02
N GLY A 167 2.37 -18.09 10.89
CA GLY A 167 3.02 -17.46 9.75
C GLY A 167 2.81 -15.95 9.76
N ILE A 168 1.68 -15.53 9.25
CA ILE A 168 1.38 -14.13 8.94
C ILE A 168 1.45 -13.25 10.19
N GLU A 169 0.65 -13.54 11.23
CA GLU A 169 0.60 -12.71 12.45
C GLU A 169 1.97 -12.60 13.12
N LYS A 170 2.67 -13.74 13.27
CA LYS A 170 3.98 -13.76 13.94
C LYS A 170 5.03 -12.98 13.17
N VAL A 171 5.15 -13.21 11.86
CA VAL A 171 6.16 -12.56 11.02
C VAL A 171 5.84 -11.08 10.84
N SER A 172 4.61 -10.72 10.47
CA SER A 172 4.22 -9.33 10.30
C SER A 172 4.35 -8.52 11.58
N LYS A 173 4.04 -9.11 12.75
CA LYS A 173 4.20 -8.44 14.03
C LYS A 173 5.67 -8.07 14.31
N VAL A 174 6.60 -8.99 14.11
CA VAL A 174 8.03 -8.74 14.29
C VAL A 174 8.52 -7.70 13.28
N MET A 175 8.16 -7.85 12.01
CA MET A 175 8.55 -6.92 10.95
C MET A 175 7.99 -5.51 11.18
N MET A 176 6.72 -5.37 11.55
CA MET A 176 6.12 -4.06 11.81
C MET A 176 6.73 -3.36 13.01
N ILE A 177 7.06 -4.07 14.08
CA ILE A 177 7.78 -3.49 15.22
C ILE A 177 9.19 -3.04 14.79
N ALA A 178 9.91 -3.88 14.04
CA ALA A 178 11.23 -3.54 13.52
C ALA A 178 11.15 -2.32 12.57
N LEU A 179 10.14 -2.27 11.68
CA LEU A 179 9.88 -1.16 10.77
C LEU A 179 9.64 0.15 11.54
N LEU A 180 8.82 0.12 12.60
CA LEU A 180 8.57 1.31 13.43
C LEU A 180 9.82 1.78 14.17
N ILE A 181 10.67 0.87 14.62
CA ILE A 181 11.95 1.23 15.24
C ILE A 181 12.89 1.84 14.18
N LEU A 182 13.01 1.20 13.01
CA LEU A 182 13.87 1.67 11.93
C LEU A 182 13.48 3.08 11.46
N ILE A 183 12.18 3.35 11.29
CA ILE A 183 11.72 4.68 10.84
C ILE A 183 12.03 5.75 11.87
N LEU A 184 11.91 5.45 13.18
CA LEU A 184 12.27 6.38 14.24
C LEU A 184 13.78 6.66 14.29
N VAL A 185 14.61 5.63 14.09
CA VAL A 185 16.08 5.78 14.05
C VAL A 185 16.51 6.60 12.84
N LEU A 186 15.95 6.31 11.67
CA LEU A 186 16.23 7.04 10.42
C LEU A 186 15.76 8.49 10.51
N ALA A 187 14.56 8.74 10.99
CA ALA A 187 14.04 10.09 11.18
C ALA A 187 14.87 10.87 12.22
N GLY A 188 15.23 10.24 13.35
CA GLY A 188 16.11 10.82 14.33
C GLY A 188 17.44 11.27 13.73
N ASN A 189 18.09 10.42 12.90
CA ASN A 189 19.30 10.81 12.19
C ASN A 189 19.07 11.98 11.22
N SER A 190 17.96 11.99 10.49
CA SER A 190 17.66 13.04 9.49
C SER A 190 17.47 14.42 10.15
N LEU A 191 16.98 14.48 11.39
CA LEU A 191 16.80 15.74 12.12
C LEU A 191 18.12 16.42 12.52
N PHE A 192 19.23 15.69 12.54
CA PHE A 192 20.57 16.24 12.80
C PHE A 192 21.34 16.66 11.54
N LEU A 193 20.76 16.48 10.36
CA LEU A 193 21.38 16.93 9.12
C LEU A 193 21.30 18.46 8.97
N SER A 194 22.28 19.05 8.24
CA SER A 194 22.37 20.50 8.05
C SER A 194 21.14 21.14 7.39
N GLY A 195 20.51 20.46 6.44
CA GLY A 195 19.30 20.90 5.76
C GLY A 195 17.98 20.53 6.45
N ALA A 196 18.03 20.05 7.71
CA ALA A 196 16.83 19.58 8.39
C ALA A 196 15.77 20.67 8.55
N GLY A 197 16.16 21.89 8.91
CA GLY A 197 15.24 23.02 9.08
C GLY A 197 14.53 23.39 7.77
N GLU A 198 15.27 23.51 6.68
CA GLU A 198 14.71 23.82 5.35
C GLU A 198 13.81 22.70 4.85
N GLY A 199 14.28 21.43 4.93
CA GLY A 199 13.53 20.28 4.48
C GLY A 199 12.21 20.10 5.23
N LEU A 200 12.20 20.28 6.55
CA LEU A 200 10.98 20.22 7.35
C LEU A 200 10.04 21.40 7.06
N SER A 201 10.59 22.61 6.87
CA SER A 201 9.79 23.77 6.49
C SER A 201 9.10 23.54 5.15
N PHE A 202 9.84 23.08 4.14
CA PHE A 202 9.29 22.72 2.82
C PHE A 202 8.17 21.67 2.92
N TYR A 203 8.35 20.68 3.78
CA TYR A 203 7.41 19.56 3.91
C TYR A 203 6.16 19.90 4.73
N LEU A 204 6.29 20.65 5.82
CA LEU A 204 5.22 20.84 6.81
C LEU A 204 4.59 22.23 6.79
N ILE A 205 5.27 23.23 6.21
CA ILE A 205 4.71 24.57 6.07
C ILE A 205 4.01 24.68 4.71
N PRO A 206 2.76 25.16 4.66
CA PRO A 206 2.06 25.38 3.39
C PRO A 206 2.79 26.41 2.50
N ASP A 207 3.15 26.00 1.29
CA ASP A 207 3.66 26.90 0.25
C ASP A 207 2.48 27.35 -0.63
N LEU A 208 1.92 28.51 -0.30
CA LEU A 208 0.76 29.06 -1.01
C LEU A 208 1.09 29.54 -2.41
N ASP A 209 2.32 29.97 -2.67
CA ASP A 209 2.74 30.40 -4.00
C ASP A 209 2.77 29.21 -4.96
N LYS A 210 3.36 28.11 -4.53
CA LYS A 210 3.35 26.84 -5.26
C LYS A 210 1.92 26.29 -5.46
N VAL A 211 1.08 26.40 -4.44
CA VAL A 211 -0.34 25.99 -4.53
C VAL A 211 -1.11 26.84 -5.57
N ASN A 212 -0.84 28.15 -5.65
CA ASN A 212 -1.45 29.03 -6.65
C ASN A 212 -0.97 28.69 -8.06
N GLU A 213 0.30 28.35 -8.23
CA GLU A 213 0.89 27.94 -9.52
C GLU A 213 0.27 26.64 -10.03
N ILE A 214 0.17 25.62 -9.17
CA ILE A 214 -0.38 24.30 -9.52
C ILE A 214 -1.91 24.35 -9.66
N GLY A 215 -2.56 25.21 -8.90
CA GLY A 215 -4.00 25.31 -8.74
C GLY A 215 -4.53 24.46 -7.59
N LEU A 216 -5.30 25.09 -6.69
CA LEU A 216 -5.86 24.44 -5.50
C LEU A 216 -6.66 23.15 -5.83
N GLY A 217 -7.38 23.13 -6.96
CA GLY A 217 -8.12 21.96 -7.43
C GLY A 217 -7.23 20.73 -7.66
N ASN A 218 -6.04 20.93 -8.21
CA ASN A 218 -5.06 19.85 -8.44
C ASN A 218 -4.47 19.34 -7.13
N VAL A 219 -4.20 20.23 -6.18
CA VAL A 219 -3.71 19.84 -4.83
C VAL A 219 -4.76 19.03 -4.09
N ILE A 220 -6.03 19.45 -4.10
CA ILE A 220 -7.16 18.72 -3.53
C ILE A 220 -7.26 17.32 -4.16
N SER A 221 -7.23 17.24 -5.49
CA SER A 221 -7.30 15.99 -6.23
C SER A 221 -6.17 15.04 -5.87
N SER A 222 -4.95 15.56 -5.78
CA SER A 222 -3.76 14.77 -5.42
C SER A 222 -3.85 14.25 -3.99
N ALA A 223 -4.35 15.07 -3.06
CA ALA A 223 -4.56 14.67 -1.66
C ALA A 223 -5.66 13.60 -1.50
N MET A 224 -6.78 13.75 -2.23
CA MET A 224 -7.85 12.74 -2.26
C MET A 224 -7.32 11.41 -2.79
N ASN A 225 -6.61 11.45 -3.92
CA ASN A 225 -6.04 10.25 -4.55
C ASN A 225 -5.06 9.55 -3.62
N GLN A 226 -4.17 10.30 -2.97
CA GLN A 226 -3.20 9.75 -2.03
C GLN A 226 -3.87 9.12 -0.80
N ALA A 227 -4.90 9.77 -0.23
CA ALA A 227 -5.64 9.26 0.93
C ALA A 227 -6.36 7.94 0.63
N PHE A 228 -6.72 7.71 -0.63
CA PHE A 228 -7.36 6.50 -1.08
C PHE A 228 -6.35 5.39 -1.40
N PHE A 229 -5.29 5.77 -2.10
CA PHE A 229 -4.24 4.86 -2.54
C PHE A 229 -3.47 4.24 -1.36
N THR A 230 -3.17 5.04 -0.32
CA THR A 230 -2.36 4.61 0.82
C THR A 230 -2.92 3.39 1.55
N LEU A 231 -4.25 3.20 1.56
CA LEU A 231 -4.91 2.11 2.27
C LEU A 231 -5.16 0.87 1.40
N SER A 232 -4.81 0.90 0.11
CA SER A 232 -5.01 -0.20 -0.85
C SER A 232 -6.44 -0.76 -0.86
N LEU A 233 -7.46 0.14 -0.78
CA LEU A 233 -8.88 -0.22 -0.68
C LEU A 233 -9.48 -0.60 -2.04
N GLY A 234 -10.50 -1.46 -2.03
CA GLY A 234 -11.29 -1.80 -3.22
C GLY A 234 -10.99 -3.16 -3.84
N ILE A 235 -9.91 -3.83 -3.43
CA ILE A 235 -9.51 -5.15 -3.94
C ILE A 235 -9.61 -6.27 -2.89
N ALA A 236 -10.40 -6.05 -1.84
CA ALA A 236 -10.63 -7.01 -0.75
C ALA A 236 -9.37 -7.35 0.09
N ALA A 237 -8.31 -6.56 0.00
CA ALA A 237 -7.10 -6.79 0.79
C ALA A 237 -7.37 -6.65 2.29
N MET A 238 -8.26 -5.75 2.68
CA MET A 238 -8.70 -5.59 4.08
C MET A 238 -9.89 -6.48 4.44
N GLU A 239 -10.74 -6.86 3.47
CA GLU A 239 -11.85 -7.78 3.70
C GLU A 239 -11.38 -9.12 4.27
N ILE A 240 -10.28 -9.66 3.73
CA ILE A 240 -9.77 -10.94 4.21
C ILE A 240 -9.37 -10.87 5.68
N PHE A 241 -8.75 -9.77 6.14
CA PHE A 241 -8.39 -9.60 7.56
C PHE A 241 -9.62 -9.39 8.43
N GLY A 242 -10.63 -8.68 7.94
CA GLY A 242 -11.94 -8.63 8.59
C GLY A 242 -12.51 -10.02 8.84
N SER A 243 -12.35 -10.95 7.89
CA SER A 243 -12.86 -12.33 8.01
C SER A 243 -12.19 -13.17 9.11
N TYR A 244 -11.01 -12.76 9.58
CA TYR A 244 -10.27 -13.39 10.69
C TYR A 244 -10.46 -12.66 12.03
N MET A 245 -11.23 -11.58 12.04
CA MET A 245 -11.44 -10.75 13.22
C MET A 245 -12.58 -11.25 14.09
N SER A 246 -12.42 -11.18 15.43
CA SER A 246 -13.50 -11.40 16.38
C SER A 246 -14.45 -10.19 16.44
N LYS A 247 -15.59 -10.35 17.13
CA LYS A 247 -16.59 -9.29 17.34
C LYS A 247 -16.38 -8.47 18.63
N ASP A 248 -15.25 -8.59 19.30
CA ASP A 248 -14.98 -7.95 20.58
C ASP A 248 -14.80 -6.44 20.47
N HIS A 249 -14.38 -5.97 19.29
CA HIS A 249 -14.07 -4.55 19.03
C HIS A 249 -14.86 -4.02 17.84
N ALA A 250 -15.34 -2.75 17.99
CA ALA A 250 -16.03 -2.03 16.94
C ALA A 250 -15.05 -1.67 15.81
N LEU A 251 -15.45 -1.90 14.56
CA LEU A 251 -14.59 -1.71 13.39
C LEU A 251 -14.14 -0.27 13.17
N PRO A 252 -14.96 0.78 13.39
CA PRO A 252 -14.48 2.16 13.25
C PRO A 252 -13.26 2.45 14.14
N SER A 253 -13.25 1.91 15.37
CA SER A 253 -12.11 2.05 16.28
C SER A 253 -10.84 1.40 15.74
N GLU A 254 -10.96 0.25 15.11
CA GLU A 254 -9.82 -0.48 14.53
C GLU A 254 -9.33 0.17 13.23
N SER A 255 -10.26 0.62 12.38
CA SER A 255 -9.94 1.37 11.15
C SER A 255 -9.17 2.65 11.45
N ILE A 256 -9.56 3.41 12.47
CA ILE A 256 -8.84 4.62 12.90
C ILE A 256 -7.40 4.28 13.32
N LYS A 257 -7.18 3.18 14.04
CA LYS A 257 -5.84 2.77 14.46
C LYS A 257 -4.96 2.33 13.29
N ILE A 258 -5.53 1.59 12.34
CA ILE A 258 -4.84 1.19 11.11
C ILE A 258 -4.43 2.44 10.33
N CYS A 259 -5.37 3.36 10.09
CA CYS A 259 -5.09 4.63 9.41
C CYS A 259 -4.06 5.48 10.17
N ALA A 260 -4.10 5.53 11.49
CA ALA A 260 -3.13 6.29 12.29
C ALA A 260 -1.71 5.73 12.17
N LEU A 261 -1.54 4.40 12.15
CA LEU A 261 -0.23 3.77 11.92
C LEU A 261 0.27 4.00 10.49
N ASP A 262 -0.60 3.86 9.50
CA ASP A 262 -0.31 4.13 8.09
C ASP A 262 0.16 5.57 7.88
N THR A 263 -0.59 6.53 8.40
CA THR A 263 -0.28 7.96 8.35
C THR A 263 1.02 8.29 9.09
N PHE A 264 1.24 7.68 10.26
CA PHE A 264 2.47 7.89 11.00
C PHE A 264 3.70 7.51 10.16
N VAL A 265 3.66 6.37 9.49
CA VAL A 265 4.76 5.94 8.61
C VAL A 265 4.90 6.88 7.42
N ALA A 266 3.81 7.30 6.77
CA ALA A 266 3.85 8.22 5.65
C ALA A 266 4.48 9.58 6.04
N ILE A 267 4.06 10.15 7.16
CA ILE A 267 4.61 11.43 7.66
C ILE A 267 6.10 11.27 8.03
N MET A 268 6.46 10.22 8.74
CA MET A 268 7.85 9.98 9.15
C MET A 268 8.77 9.71 7.94
N ALA A 269 8.25 9.11 6.86
CA ALA A 269 9.01 8.98 5.61
C ALA A 269 9.38 10.34 5.02
N GLY A 270 8.47 11.32 5.03
CA GLY A 270 8.78 12.70 4.65
C GLY A 270 9.84 13.34 5.56
N VAL A 271 9.76 13.12 6.88
CA VAL A 271 10.78 13.58 7.85
C VAL A 271 12.17 12.98 7.59
N ILE A 272 12.24 11.78 7.00
CA ILE A 272 13.52 11.17 6.58
C ILE A 272 14.01 11.81 5.28
N ILE A 273 13.13 11.91 4.28
CA ILE A 273 13.51 12.20 2.89
C ILE A 273 13.82 13.69 2.69
N PHE A 274 12.95 14.61 3.14
CA PHE A 274 13.14 16.04 2.86
C PHE A 274 14.40 16.62 3.51
N PRO A 275 14.68 16.41 4.80
CA PRO A 275 15.92 16.85 5.40
C PRO A 275 17.17 16.30 4.68
N ALA A 276 17.13 15.05 4.26
CA ALA A 276 18.22 14.42 3.52
C ALA A 276 18.42 15.08 2.15
N CYS A 277 17.34 15.28 1.37
CA CYS A 277 17.41 15.96 0.07
C CYS A 277 17.98 17.38 0.18
N PHE A 278 17.48 18.19 1.11
CA PHE A 278 17.91 19.57 1.31
C PHE A 278 19.38 19.68 1.80
N SER A 279 19.82 18.73 2.64
CA SER A 279 21.21 18.70 3.12
C SER A 279 22.24 18.44 2.02
N TYR A 280 21.83 17.74 0.97
CA TYR A 280 22.73 17.36 -0.14
C TYR A 280 22.36 18.02 -1.46
N GLY A 281 21.48 19.04 -1.45
CA GLY A 281 21.12 19.84 -2.62
C GLY A 281 20.40 19.07 -3.73
N VAL A 282 19.65 18.03 -3.35
CA VAL A 282 18.93 17.16 -4.30
C VAL A 282 17.44 17.51 -4.30
N GLN A 283 16.84 17.59 -5.48
CA GLN A 283 15.42 17.91 -5.61
C GLN A 283 14.55 16.72 -5.20
N PRO A 284 13.54 16.91 -4.33
CA PRO A 284 12.69 15.84 -3.83
C PRO A 284 11.55 15.42 -4.77
N ASP A 285 11.50 15.95 -5.99
CA ASP A 285 10.39 15.81 -6.94
C ASP A 285 10.67 14.88 -8.13
N GLN A 286 11.70 14.02 -8.04
CA GLN A 286 12.15 13.19 -9.17
C GLN A 286 11.44 11.81 -9.32
N GLY A 287 10.26 11.61 -8.73
CA GLY A 287 9.48 10.36 -8.89
C GLY A 287 10.22 9.09 -8.41
N PRO A 288 10.17 7.97 -9.17
CA PRO A 288 10.87 6.72 -8.81
C PRO A 288 12.37 6.88 -8.60
N ALA A 289 12.99 7.80 -9.32
CA ALA A 289 14.40 8.14 -9.17
C ALA A 289 14.74 8.65 -7.76
N LEU A 290 13.76 9.21 -7.03
CA LEU A 290 13.94 9.65 -5.65
C LEU A 290 14.52 8.53 -4.75
N ILE A 291 13.95 7.33 -4.84
CA ILE A 291 14.35 6.19 -4.00
C ILE A 291 15.62 5.49 -4.51
N PHE A 292 15.73 5.30 -5.82
CA PHE A 292 16.77 4.44 -6.38
C PHE A 292 18.00 5.19 -6.90
N VAL A 293 17.91 6.51 -7.05
CA VAL A 293 19.02 7.35 -7.50
C VAL A 293 19.34 8.44 -6.48
N THR A 294 18.32 9.25 -6.10
CA THR A 294 18.50 10.42 -5.24
C THR A 294 18.94 10.06 -3.83
N LEU A 295 18.21 9.21 -3.13
CA LEU A 295 18.54 8.80 -1.77
C LEU A 295 19.85 7.98 -1.69
N PRO A 296 20.16 7.04 -2.58
CA PRO A 296 21.48 6.44 -2.63
C PRO A 296 22.61 7.46 -2.79
N ASN A 297 22.43 8.50 -3.64
CA ASN A 297 23.40 9.61 -3.73
C ASN A 297 23.59 10.33 -2.39
N VAL A 298 22.52 10.57 -1.65
CA VAL A 298 22.62 11.12 -0.29
C VAL A 298 23.45 10.20 0.60
N PHE A 299 23.13 8.90 0.61
CA PHE A 299 23.79 7.94 1.49
C PHE A 299 25.30 7.78 1.17
N VAL A 300 25.70 7.71 -0.10
CA VAL A 300 27.13 7.57 -0.44
C VAL A 300 27.98 8.79 -0.05
N ASN A 301 27.34 9.96 0.11
CA ASN A 301 27.99 11.21 0.48
C ASN A 301 27.93 11.53 1.98
N MET A 302 27.15 10.77 2.77
CA MET A 302 27.04 11.03 4.21
C MET A 302 27.96 10.12 5.05
N ALA A 303 28.36 10.60 6.23
CA ALA A 303 29.14 9.82 7.19
C ALA A 303 28.37 8.56 7.63
N GLY A 304 28.99 7.39 7.46
CA GLY A 304 28.34 6.11 7.77
C GLY A 304 27.22 5.73 6.78
N GLY A 305 27.22 6.29 5.58
CA GLY A 305 26.17 6.14 4.59
C GLY A 305 25.83 4.69 4.21
N ARG A 306 26.82 3.79 4.21
CA ARG A 306 26.59 2.35 4.05
C ARG A 306 25.61 1.80 5.09
N ILE A 307 25.77 2.19 6.34
CA ILE A 307 24.87 1.76 7.44
C ILE A 307 23.47 2.35 7.23
N TRP A 308 23.41 3.67 6.99
CA TRP A 308 22.13 4.37 6.80
C TRP A 308 21.37 3.88 5.57
N GLY A 309 22.05 3.68 4.45
CA GLY A 309 21.46 3.08 3.25
C GLY A 309 20.96 1.65 3.49
N THR A 310 21.76 0.83 4.19
CA THR A 310 21.33 -0.54 4.57
C THR A 310 20.06 -0.52 5.43
N LEU A 311 20.03 0.34 6.46
CA LEU A 311 18.85 0.45 7.35
C LEU A 311 17.62 1.00 6.61
N PHE A 312 17.80 1.97 5.71
CA PHE A 312 16.72 2.53 4.91
C PHE A 312 16.13 1.47 3.95
N PHE A 313 16.95 0.76 3.20
CA PHE A 313 16.46 -0.26 2.28
C PHE A 313 15.95 -1.52 3.00
N LEU A 314 16.44 -1.81 4.21
CA LEU A 314 15.82 -2.83 5.07
C LEU A 314 14.41 -2.41 5.51
N PHE A 315 14.24 -1.15 5.92
CA PHE A 315 12.93 -0.58 6.24
C PHE A 315 11.98 -0.66 5.03
N MET A 316 12.45 -0.26 3.84
CA MET A 316 11.68 -0.35 2.59
C MET A 316 11.29 -1.80 2.26
N THR A 317 12.22 -2.74 2.39
CA THR A 317 11.97 -4.16 2.16
C THR A 317 10.89 -4.70 3.11
N PHE A 318 10.92 -4.32 4.39
CA PHE A 318 9.89 -4.74 5.34
C PHE A 318 8.52 -4.13 5.02
N ALA A 319 8.47 -2.86 4.62
CA ALA A 319 7.24 -2.20 4.19
C ALA A 319 6.61 -2.92 2.99
N CYS A 320 7.40 -3.19 1.96
CA CYS A 320 6.92 -3.93 0.78
C CYS A 320 6.48 -5.36 1.11
N PHE A 321 7.29 -6.06 1.90
CA PHE A 321 7.06 -7.46 2.21
C PHE A 321 5.80 -7.68 3.06
N SER A 322 5.45 -6.74 3.95
CA SER A 322 4.22 -6.81 4.73
C SER A 322 2.97 -6.74 3.84
N THR A 323 2.97 -5.87 2.83
CA THR A 323 1.89 -5.79 1.82
C THR A 323 1.80 -7.07 0.98
N ILE A 324 2.95 -7.62 0.54
CA ILE A 324 2.99 -8.88 -0.23
C ILE A 324 2.35 -10.02 0.54
N ILE A 325 2.73 -10.24 1.81
CA ILE A 325 2.15 -11.27 2.67
C ILE A 325 0.63 -11.10 2.78
N ALA A 326 0.18 -9.87 2.94
CA ALA A 326 -1.23 -9.53 3.09
C ALA A 326 -2.06 -9.89 1.85
N VAL A 327 -1.60 -9.47 0.67
CA VAL A 327 -2.30 -9.74 -0.59
C VAL A 327 -2.20 -11.21 -0.99
N PHE A 328 -1.06 -11.86 -0.72
CA PHE A 328 -0.93 -13.32 -0.94
C PHE A 328 -1.92 -14.11 -0.08
N GLU A 329 -2.15 -13.71 1.17
CA GLU A 329 -3.15 -14.35 2.00
C GLU A 329 -4.56 -14.19 1.42
N ASN A 330 -4.90 -13.03 0.86
CA ASN A 330 -6.18 -12.83 0.20
C ASN A 330 -6.34 -13.79 -0.99
N ILE A 331 -5.32 -13.90 -1.85
CA ILE A 331 -5.31 -14.84 -2.98
C ILE A 331 -5.43 -16.29 -2.51
N ILE A 332 -4.62 -16.71 -1.52
CA ILE A 332 -4.64 -18.08 -0.99
C ILE A 332 -6.02 -18.42 -0.43
N SER A 333 -6.61 -17.53 0.35
CA SER A 333 -7.91 -17.73 0.97
C SER A 333 -9.05 -17.79 -0.05
N PHE A 334 -8.96 -17.01 -1.12
CA PHE A 334 -9.89 -17.12 -2.24
C PHE A 334 -9.87 -18.53 -2.86
N TRP A 335 -8.68 -19.07 -3.15
CA TRP A 335 -8.55 -20.42 -3.72
C TRP A 335 -9.06 -21.51 -2.78
N ILE A 336 -8.79 -21.39 -1.47
CA ILE A 336 -9.31 -22.32 -0.45
C ILE A 336 -10.83 -22.28 -0.42
N ASP A 337 -11.41 -21.08 -0.38
CA ASP A 337 -12.87 -20.92 -0.26
C ASP A 337 -13.60 -21.34 -1.53
N MET A 338 -13.11 -20.97 -2.71
CA MET A 338 -13.77 -21.22 -3.99
C MET A 338 -13.63 -22.66 -4.47
N PHE A 339 -12.45 -23.25 -4.32
CA PHE A 339 -12.13 -24.55 -4.91
C PHE A 339 -11.98 -25.67 -3.85
N GLY A 340 -12.07 -25.35 -2.57
CA GLY A 340 -11.97 -26.34 -1.49
C GLY A 340 -10.61 -27.00 -1.36
N ILE A 341 -9.56 -26.44 -1.95
CA ILE A 341 -8.21 -26.99 -1.93
C ILE A 341 -7.49 -26.69 -0.63
N SER A 342 -6.48 -27.52 -0.29
CA SER A 342 -5.68 -27.28 0.91
C SER A 342 -4.80 -26.02 0.76
N ARG A 343 -4.46 -25.37 1.89
CA ARG A 343 -3.56 -24.22 1.92
C ARG A 343 -2.22 -24.49 1.19
N LYS A 344 -1.61 -25.66 1.42
CA LYS A 344 -0.34 -26.03 0.76
C LYS A 344 -0.48 -26.07 -0.76
N LYS A 345 -1.57 -26.65 -1.27
CA LYS A 345 -1.84 -26.72 -2.71
C LYS A 345 -2.12 -25.32 -3.28
N SER A 346 -2.89 -24.49 -2.56
CA SER A 346 -3.13 -23.09 -2.96
C SER A 346 -1.84 -22.29 -3.02
N VAL A 347 -0.98 -22.38 -2.02
CA VAL A 347 0.35 -21.75 -1.99
C VAL A 347 1.18 -22.15 -3.19
N LEU A 348 1.32 -23.47 -3.44
CA LEU A 348 2.15 -23.95 -4.55
C LEU A 348 1.67 -23.41 -5.91
N ILE A 349 0.35 -23.52 -6.18
CA ILE A 349 -0.25 -23.06 -7.44
C ILE A 349 -0.01 -21.55 -7.61
N ASN A 350 -0.32 -20.76 -6.58
CA ASN A 350 -0.22 -19.31 -6.68
C ASN A 350 1.22 -18.80 -6.70
N THR A 351 2.17 -19.50 -6.07
CA THR A 351 3.60 -19.21 -6.23
C THR A 351 3.99 -19.30 -7.71
N ILE A 352 3.61 -20.38 -8.38
CA ILE A 352 3.94 -20.58 -9.80
C ILE A 352 3.24 -19.51 -10.66
N ILE A 353 1.95 -19.25 -10.40
CA ILE A 353 1.19 -18.25 -11.16
C ILE A 353 1.84 -16.87 -11.04
N ILE A 354 2.15 -16.41 -9.83
CA ILE A 354 2.74 -15.08 -9.62
C ILE A 354 4.14 -14.99 -10.21
N LEU A 355 4.98 -16.01 -10.05
CA LEU A 355 6.31 -16.02 -10.65
C LEU A 355 6.25 -15.86 -12.17
N ILE A 356 5.36 -16.58 -12.85
CA ILE A 356 5.20 -16.51 -14.31
C ILE A 356 4.55 -15.17 -14.71
N ALA A 357 3.49 -14.76 -14.01
CA ALA A 357 2.73 -13.57 -14.33
C ALA A 357 3.51 -12.26 -14.10
N SER A 358 4.54 -12.26 -13.22
CA SER A 358 5.42 -11.11 -13.00
C SER A 358 6.53 -10.96 -14.06
N LEU A 359 6.81 -12.00 -14.87
CA LEU A 359 7.85 -11.92 -15.90
C LEU A 359 7.63 -10.81 -16.93
N PRO A 360 6.42 -10.56 -17.47
CA PRO A 360 6.18 -9.44 -18.37
C PRO A 360 6.58 -8.10 -17.80
N CYS A 361 6.30 -7.86 -16.49
CA CYS A 361 6.72 -6.65 -15.79
C CYS A 361 8.24 -6.52 -15.73
N VAL A 362 8.96 -7.59 -15.39
CA VAL A 362 10.44 -7.63 -15.40
C VAL A 362 10.98 -7.37 -16.80
N PHE A 363 10.46 -8.05 -17.81
CA PHE A 363 10.94 -7.95 -19.20
C PHE A 363 10.64 -6.59 -19.84
N GLY A 364 9.63 -5.88 -19.36
CA GLY A 364 9.30 -4.52 -19.82
C GLY A 364 10.41 -3.49 -19.64
N PHE A 365 11.42 -3.78 -18.79
CA PHE A 365 12.59 -2.91 -18.58
C PHE A 365 13.80 -3.28 -19.45
N ASN A 366 13.82 -4.47 -20.03
CA ASN A 366 14.99 -4.99 -20.77
C ASN A 366 14.58 -5.65 -22.09
N ILE A 367 14.23 -6.95 -22.10
CA ILE A 367 13.95 -7.72 -23.30
C ILE A 367 12.78 -7.13 -24.11
N TRP A 368 11.75 -6.59 -23.43
CA TRP A 368 10.55 -5.99 -24.02
C TRP A 368 10.50 -4.46 -23.84
N SER A 369 11.65 -3.79 -23.64
CA SER A 369 11.70 -2.34 -23.43
C SER A 369 11.06 -1.51 -24.56
N GLY A 370 11.01 -2.03 -25.78
CA GLY A 370 10.28 -1.43 -26.90
C GLY A 370 8.76 -1.68 -26.90
N PHE A 371 8.25 -2.58 -26.03
CA PHE A 371 6.82 -2.85 -25.96
C PHE A 371 6.14 -1.89 -25.00
N GLN A 372 5.27 -1.04 -25.55
CA GLN A 372 4.52 -0.06 -24.79
C GLN A 372 3.02 -0.17 -25.11
N ILE A 373 2.20 0.00 -24.08
CA ILE A 373 0.73 0.07 -24.17
C ILE A 373 0.31 1.48 -23.76
N PHE A 374 -0.29 2.24 -24.66
CA PHE A 374 -0.61 3.66 -24.45
C PHE A 374 0.57 4.52 -23.98
N GLY A 375 1.78 4.25 -24.47
CA GLY A 375 3.01 4.96 -24.10
C GLY A 375 3.59 4.55 -22.74
N GLN A 376 3.05 3.53 -22.11
CA GLN A 376 3.51 3.00 -20.82
C GLN A 376 4.15 1.61 -21.00
N ASN A 377 5.20 1.32 -20.24
CA ASN A 377 5.70 -0.05 -20.13
C ASN A 377 4.72 -0.94 -19.35
N VAL A 378 5.01 -2.23 -19.27
CA VAL A 378 4.11 -3.21 -18.61
C VAL A 378 3.82 -2.81 -17.16
N LEU A 379 4.84 -2.44 -16.37
CA LEU A 379 4.68 -2.00 -14.98
C LEU A 379 3.75 -0.79 -14.88
N GLY A 380 3.98 0.23 -15.69
CA GLY A 380 3.16 1.45 -15.68
C GLY A 380 1.70 1.16 -16.04
N MET A 381 1.45 0.24 -16.99
CA MET A 381 0.09 -0.18 -17.35
C MET A 381 -0.59 -0.96 -16.23
N GLU A 382 0.11 -1.91 -15.60
CA GLU A 382 -0.41 -2.67 -14.46
C GLU A 382 -0.75 -1.75 -13.28
N ASP A 383 0.15 -0.83 -12.93
CA ASP A 383 -0.09 0.17 -11.88
C ASP A 383 -1.26 1.09 -12.24
N PHE A 384 -1.36 1.57 -13.48
CA PHE A 384 -2.48 2.39 -13.93
C PHE A 384 -3.82 1.67 -13.76
N LEU A 385 -3.92 0.41 -14.20
CA LEU A 385 -5.15 -0.39 -14.07
C LEU A 385 -5.54 -0.60 -12.60
N VAL A 386 -4.58 -0.90 -11.75
CA VAL A 386 -4.83 -1.09 -10.32
C VAL A 386 -5.18 0.23 -9.65
N SER A 387 -4.31 1.23 -9.76
CA SER A 387 -4.38 2.45 -8.97
C SER A 387 -5.48 3.41 -9.41
N ASN A 388 -5.74 3.52 -10.72
CA ASN A 388 -6.73 4.48 -11.25
C ASN A 388 -8.09 3.85 -11.56
N ILE A 389 -8.18 2.52 -11.69
CA ILE A 389 -9.44 1.84 -12.05
C ILE A 389 -9.89 0.90 -10.93
N LEU A 390 -9.13 -0.15 -10.65
CA LEU A 390 -9.62 -1.24 -9.80
C LEU A 390 -9.80 -0.83 -8.33
N LEU A 391 -8.87 -0.08 -7.75
CA LEU A 391 -8.99 0.41 -6.38
C LEU A 391 -10.16 1.39 -6.21
N PRO A 392 -10.30 2.48 -7.00
CA PRO A 392 -11.38 3.43 -6.82
C PRO A 392 -12.76 2.83 -7.16
N VAL A 393 -12.87 2.10 -8.28
CA VAL A 393 -14.13 1.46 -8.68
C VAL A 393 -14.54 0.39 -7.67
N GLY A 394 -13.59 -0.43 -7.22
CA GLY A 394 -13.85 -1.45 -6.21
C GLY A 394 -14.36 -0.86 -4.90
N SER A 395 -13.77 0.22 -4.46
CA SER A 395 -14.20 0.94 -3.27
C SER A 395 -15.59 1.54 -3.40
N LEU A 396 -15.92 2.07 -4.58
CA LEU A 396 -17.29 2.52 -4.87
C LEU A 396 -18.28 1.36 -4.78
N VAL A 397 -17.90 0.18 -5.27
CA VAL A 397 -18.77 -1.02 -5.17
C VAL A 397 -18.96 -1.44 -3.72
N TYR A 398 -17.90 -1.48 -2.88
CA TYR A 398 -18.04 -1.74 -1.44
C TYR A 398 -18.98 -0.75 -0.78
N LEU A 399 -18.80 0.53 -1.08
CA LEU A 399 -19.65 1.60 -0.56
C LEU A 399 -21.11 1.39 -0.95
N LEU A 400 -21.40 1.24 -2.24
CA LEU A 400 -22.77 1.02 -2.73
C LEU A 400 -23.39 -0.27 -2.17
N PHE A 401 -22.61 -1.33 -2.04
CA PHE A 401 -23.07 -2.58 -1.44
C PHE A 401 -23.48 -2.40 0.02
N CYS A 402 -22.67 -1.69 0.81
CA CYS A 402 -22.95 -1.45 2.23
C CYS A 402 -24.12 -0.47 2.48
N VAL A 403 -24.33 0.54 1.58
CA VAL A 403 -25.28 1.62 1.90
C VAL A 403 -26.61 1.53 1.17
N THR A 404 -26.70 0.77 0.05
CA THR A 404 -27.93 0.73 -0.76
C THR A 404 -28.88 -0.37 -0.34
N LYS A 405 -30.17 -0.18 -0.59
CA LYS A 405 -31.19 -1.21 -0.37
C LYS A 405 -31.09 -2.42 -1.31
N PHE A 406 -30.31 -2.31 -2.39
CA PHE A 406 -30.09 -3.39 -3.36
C PHE A 406 -28.89 -4.28 -2.99
N GLY A 407 -28.00 -3.78 -2.14
CA GLY A 407 -26.88 -4.52 -1.57
C GLY A 407 -27.21 -5.11 -0.17
N TRP A 408 -26.22 -5.14 0.69
CA TRP A 408 -26.33 -5.59 2.09
C TRP A 408 -27.20 -4.64 2.91
N GLY A 409 -27.08 -3.34 2.68
CA GLY A 409 -27.89 -2.29 3.30
C GLY A 409 -27.24 -1.64 4.50
N PHE A 410 -27.52 -0.33 4.66
CA PHE A 410 -26.85 0.51 5.66
C PHE A 410 -27.06 0.06 7.11
N ASP A 411 -28.26 -0.38 7.45
CA ASP A 411 -28.56 -0.76 8.83
C ASP A 411 -27.83 -2.05 9.23
N ASN A 412 -27.77 -3.06 8.33
CA ASN A 412 -26.98 -4.28 8.54
C ASN A 412 -25.48 -3.96 8.65
N TYR A 413 -24.96 -3.08 7.79
CA TYR A 413 -23.58 -2.60 7.85
C TYR A 413 -23.29 -1.91 9.18
N LEU A 414 -24.17 -0.98 9.60
CA LEU A 414 -23.98 -0.21 10.82
C LEU A 414 -23.99 -1.10 12.08
N ASP A 415 -24.91 -2.06 12.14
CA ASP A 415 -25.01 -3.01 13.25
C ASP A 415 -23.74 -3.88 13.33
N GLU A 416 -23.27 -4.38 12.20
CA GLU A 416 -22.02 -5.17 12.16
C GLU A 416 -20.81 -4.31 12.57
N CYS A 417 -20.60 -3.14 11.95
CA CYS A 417 -19.40 -2.34 12.22
C CYS A 417 -19.36 -1.80 13.65
N ASN A 418 -20.51 -1.56 14.28
CA ASN A 418 -20.65 -1.08 15.66
C ASN A 418 -20.65 -2.19 16.72
N THR A 419 -20.59 -3.46 16.30
CA THR A 419 -20.53 -4.58 17.25
C THR A 419 -19.18 -4.57 17.98
N GLY A 420 -19.22 -4.72 19.31
CA GLY A 420 -18.06 -4.74 20.19
C GLY A 420 -17.78 -3.39 20.86
N LYS A 421 -16.60 -3.31 21.53
CA LYS A 421 -16.15 -2.15 22.31
C LYS A 421 -15.38 -1.17 21.43
N GLY A 422 -15.50 0.14 21.69
CA GLY A 422 -14.73 1.19 21.02
C GLY A 422 -15.58 2.27 20.39
N ILE A 423 -14.97 3.08 19.53
CA ILE A 423 -15.63 4.15 18.76
C ILE A 423 -16.61 3.53 17.78
N LYS A 424 -17.79 4.12 17.68
CA LYS A 424 -18.89 3.65 16.84
C LYS A 424 -19.35 4.74 15.87
N PHE A 425 -19.84 4.35 14.70
CA PHE A 425 -20.48 5.29 13.80
C PHE A 425 -21.91 5.60 14.25
N SER A 426 -22.29 6.88 14.17
CA SER A 426 -23.65 7.32 14.43
C SER A 426 -24.57 7.04 13.24
N LYS A 427 -25.85 6.71 13.50
CA LYS A 427 -26.90 6.66 12.46
C LYS A 427 -27.06 7.97 11.70
N ALA A 428 -26.73 9.10 12.32
CA ALA A 428 -26.77 10.42 11.70
C ALA A 428 -25.83 10.55 10.49
N LEU A 429 -24.80 9.69 10.38
CA LEU A 429 -23.90 9.65 9.22
C LEU A 429 -24.51 8.98 7.97
N LYS A 430 -25.71 8.41 8.07
CA LYS A 430 -26.38 7.75 6.92
C LYS A 430 -26.46 8.61 5.65
N PRO A 431 -26.85 9.90 5.70
CA PRO A 431 -26.85 10.77 4.52
C PRO A 431 -25.45 10.97 3.92
N TYR A 432 -24.44 11.14 4.77
CA TYR A 432 -23.05 11.25 4.35
C TYR A 432 -22.59 10.01 3.58
N PHE A 433 -22.72 8.82 4.16
CA PHE A 433 -22.34 7.56 3.53
C PHE A 433 -23.12 7.27 2.25
N LYS A 434 -24.40 7.68 2.19
CA LYS A 434 -25.27 7.36 1.06
C LYS A 434 -25.16 8.31 -0.12
N TYR A 435 -24.84 9.57 0.12
CA TYR A 435 -24.88 10.61 -0.92
C TYR A 435 -23.54 11.31 -1.11
N VAL A 436 -22.88 11.75 -0.05
CA VAL A 436 -21.64 12.53 -0.14
C VAL A 436 -20.45 11.67 -0.51
N LEU A 437 -20.23 10.60 0.25
CA LEU A 437 -19.07 9.72 0.06
C LEU A 437 -19.03 9.08 -1.35
N PRO A 438 -20.15 8.58 -1.95
CA PRO A 438 -20.12 8.08 -3.32
C PRO A 438 -19.75 9.15 -4.34
N VAL A 439 -20.18 10.39 -4.15
CA VAL A 439 -19.83 11.50 -5.05
C VAL A 439 -18.32 11.80 -4.96
N LEU A 440 -17.75 11.82 -3.76
CA LEU A 440 -16.31 12.01 -3.59
C LEU A 440 -15.50 10.90 -4.29
N VAL A 441 -15.92 9.65 -4.15
CA VAL A 441 -15.25 8.52 -4.83
C VAL A 441 -15.44 8.59 -6.35
N LEU A 442 -16.61 9.01 -6.84
CA LEU A 442 -16.85 9.23 -8.28
C LEU A 442 -15.97 10.35 -8.86
N ILE A 443 -15.80 11.46 -8.14
CA ILE A 443 -14.87 12.53 -8.53
C ILE A 443 -13.46 11.97 -8.68
N LEU A 444 -13.01 11.14 -7.73
CA LEU A 444 -11.69 10.52 -7.76
C LEU A 444 -11.53 9.60 -8.98
N ILE A 445 -12.55 8.78 -9.30
CA ILE A 445 -12.54 7.92 -10.50
C ILE A 445 -12.42 8.77 -11.77
N VAL A 446 -13.25 9.79 -11.92
CA VAL A 446 -13.22 10.66 -13.11
C VAL A 446 -11.87 11.34 -13.28
N GLN A 447 -11.28 11.84 -12.19
CA GLN A 447 -9.95 12.47 -12.22
C GLN A 447 -8.84 11.51 -12.64
N GLY A 448 -8.95 10.21 -12.30
CA GLY A 448 -8.00 9.18 -12.71
C GLY A 448 -7.95 8.97 -14.24
N PHE A 449 -8.99 9.39 -14.98
CA PHE A 449 -9.04 9.29 -16.45
C PHE A 449 -8.70 10.60 -17.17
N ILE A 450 -8.69 11.74 -16.47
CA ILE A 450 -8.42 13.06 -17.07
C ILE A 450 -6.91 13.40 -17.02
N LYS A 451 -6.16 12.75 -16.15
CA LYS A 451 -4.69 12.88 -16.06
C LYS A 451 -4.02 11.87 -16.96
#